data_9a3b03ab659ad86e94884ed1d2c66515
#
_entry.id   9a3b03ab659ad86e94884ed1d2c66515
#
_cell.length_a   1.000
_cell.length_b   1.000
_cell.length_c   1.000
_cell.angle_alpha   90.00
_cell.angle_beta   90.00
_cell.angle_gamma   90.00
#
_symmetry.space_group_name_H-M   'P 1'
#
loop_
_entity.id
_entity.type
_entity.pdbx_description
1 polymer ?
#
loop_
_entity_poly.entity_id
_entity_poly.type
_entity_poly.pdbx_seq_one_letter_code
_entity_poly.pdbx_strand_id
1 'polypeptide(L)'
;MVPFFKGKCLVMNKSRKKLISGVRTLDNCYGLGPDADIMCNSIHLSNEDLWYQRMGHASYKYLSIVSKHESVSGIPKLSRMSNVVYGPCQLGKQTKAKHLGTQTSATSRPLELLHLDLMGPTRTKSLGGKRYIMVVVDDFTRYTWVILLRSKSNAPKHIEVLCTRLQNEKSLKIDRIRSDHGKEFENSYMESFCIKTGISQEFSTPITPQQNGVVERKNRVIQEMARAMLHNKDVARNLWGEAVNTTCHTGNRVYFRPYQEDSI
;
A
#
# COMPACT_ATOMS: atom_id res chain seq x y z
N MET A 1 5.78 -3.43 -35.80
CA MET A 1 5.81 -2.01 -36.25
C MET A 1 4.40 -1.50 -36.32
N VAL A 2 4.15 -0.28 -35.89
CA VAL A 2 2.79 0.32 -35.87
C VAL A 2 2.89 1.66 -36.63
N PRO A 3 2.74 1.68 -37.95
CA PRO A 3 2.66 2.93 -38.70
C PRO A 3 1.29 3.60 -38.53
N PHE A 4 1.31 4.91 -38.27
CA PHE A 4 0.14 5.75 -38.14
C PHE A 4 -0.04 6.62 -39.39
N PHE A 5 -1.26 6.68 -39.90
CA PHE A 5 -1.69 7.50 -41.00
C PHE A 5 -2.76 8.49 -40.55
N LYS A 6 -3.06 9.51 -41.36
CA LYS A 6 -4.01 10.58 -41.01
C LYS A 6 -5.41 10.10 -40.52
N GLY A 7 -5.88 8.95 -41.00
CA GLY A 7 -7.19 8.38 -40.67
C GLY A 7 -7.16 6.94 -40.12
N LYS A 8 -6.01 6.29 -40.11
CA LYS A 8 -5.89 4.87 -39.69
C LYS A 8 -4.54 4.54 -39.09
N CYS A 9 -4.47 3.52 -38.28
CA CYS A 9 -3.21 2.87 -37.87
C CYS A 9 -3.21 1.41 -38.32
N LEU A 10 -2.02 0.84 -38.54
CA LEU A 10 -1.84 -0.56 -38.89
C LEU A 10 -0.86 -1.21 -37.92
N VAL A 11 -1.22 -2.36 -37.36
CA VAL A 11 -0.29 -3.21 -36.63
C VAL A 11 0.22 -4.29 -37.56
N MET A 12 1.54 -4.37 -37.76
CA MET A 12 2.17 -5.34 -38.63
C MET A 12 3.12 -6.26 -37.84
N ASN A 13 3.21 -7.53 -38.25
CA ASN A 13 4.21 -8.45 -37.71
C ASN A 13 5.62 -8.12 -38.23
N LYS A 14 6.64 -8.90 -37.82
CA LYS A 14 8.03 -8.76 -38.30
C LYS A 14 8.15 -8.96 -39.81
N SER A 15 7.27 -9.74 -40.41
CA SER A 15 7.21 -10.02 -41.85
C SER A 15 6.39 -8.97 -42.63
N ARG A 16 6.07 -7.83 -42.04
CA ARG A 16 5.24 -6.75 -42.62
C ARG A 16 3.81 -7.17 -43.02
N LYS A 17 3.32 -8.30 -42.55
CA LYS A 17 1.92 -8.71 -42.72
C LYS A 17 1.04 -7.92 -41.75
N LYS A 18 -0.05 -7.35 -42.27
CA LYS A 18 -1.06 -6.64 -41.47
C LYS A 18 -1.68 -7.60 -40.50
N LEU A 19 -1.70 -7.24 -39.19
CA LEU A 19 -2.35 -7.97 -38.13
C LEU A 19 -3.68 -7.30 -37.74
N ILE A 20 -3.66 -5.98 -37.57
CA ILE A 20 -4.77 -5.17 -37.08
C ILE A 20 -4.80 -3.84 -37.82
N SER A 21 -6.01 -3.30 -38.05
CA SER A 21 -6.18 -1.90 -38.45
C SER A 21 -7.11 -1.17 -37.47
N GLY A 22 -6.74 0.05 -37.12
CA GLY A 22 -7.59 0.93 -36.36
C GLY A 22 -7.99 2.16 -37.17
N VAL A 23 -9.20 2.64 -36.97
CA VAL A 23 -9.71 3.89 -37.56
C VAL A 23 -9.61 4.99 -36.52
N ARG A 24 -9.20 6.19 -36.93
CA ARG A 24 -9.11 7.35 -36.05
C ARG A 24 -10.49 7.85 -35.68
N THR A 25 -10.77 7.96 -34.38
CA THR A 25 -12.02 8.47 -33.84
C THR A 25 -11.96 9.99 -33.65
N LEU A 26 -13.10 10.64 -33.38
CA LEU A 26 -13.22 12.10 -33.23
C LEU A 26 -12.38 12.65 -32.04
N ASP A 27 -12.15 11.85 -31.02
CA ASP A 27 -11.35 12.13 -29.83
C ASP A 27 -9.85 11.86 -30.00
N ASN A 28 -9.39 11.76 -31.25
CA ASN A 28 -7.98 11.48 -31.56
C ASN A 28 -7.45 10.11 -31.12
N CYS A 29 -8.31 9.18 -30.76
CA CYS A 29 -7.99 7.79 -30.49
C CYS A 29 -8.07 6.93 -31.76
N TYR A 30 -7.53 5.72 -31.73
CA TYR A 30 -7.68 4.75 -32.83
C TYR A 30 -8.51 3.58 -32.32
N GLY A 31 -9.76 3.50 -32.80
CA GLY A 31 -10.66 2.35 -32.53
C GLY A 31 -10.40 1.21 -33.51
N LEU A 32 -10.67 -0.01 -33.09
CA LEU A 32 -10.62 -1.19 -33.98
C LEU A 32 -11.81 -1.11 -34.95
N GLY A 33 -11.52 -1.27 -36.25
CA GLY A 33 -12.58 -1.30 -37.27
C GLY A 33 -13.39 -2.59 -37.24
N PRO A 34 -14.63 -2.57 -37.82
CA PRO A 34 -15.53 -3.73 -37.81
C PRO A 34 -15.02 -4.97 -38.55
N ASP A 35 -13.97 -4.82 -39.37
CA ASP A 35 -13.36 -5.95 -40.12
C ASP A 35 -12.22 -6.66 -39.35
N ALA A 36 -12.03 -6.37 -38.10
CA ALA A 36 -11.02 -7.05 -37.32
C ALA A 36 -11.62 -8.36 -36.75
N ASP A 37 -11.39 -9.47 -37.44
CA ASP A 37 -11.48 -10.84 -36.87
C ASP A 37 -10.45 -11.05 -35.75
N ILE A 38 -10.37 -10.07 -34.86
CA ILE A 38 -9.61 -10.17 -33.66
C ILE A 38 -10.61 -10.47 -32.57
N MET A 39 -10.64 -11.73 -32.19
CA MET A 39 -11.05 -12.07 -30.85
C MET A 39 -10.24 -11.22 -29.89
N CYS A 40 -10.76 -10.03 -29.56
CA CYS A 40 -10.36 -9.37 -28.36
C CYS A 40 -10.64 -10.40 -27.27
N ASN A 41 -9.62 -11.09 -26.80
CA ASN A 41 -9.68 -11.82 -25.55
C ASN A 41 -9.90 -10.76 -24.47
N SER A 42 -11.13 -10.21 -24.41
CA SER A 42 -11.58 -9.50 -23.22
C SER A 42 -11.57 -10.58 -22.13
N ILE A 43 -10.53 -10.54 -21.32
CA ILE A 43 -10.54 -11.26 -20.07
C ILE A 43 -11.72 -10.64 -19.32
N HIS A 44 -12.86 -11.30 -19.34
CA HIS A 44 -13.97 -11.00 -18.47
C HIS A 44 -13.51 -11.35 -17.07
N LEU A 45 -12.86 -10.36 -16.43
CA LEU A 45 -12.59 -10.44 -15.00
C LEU A 45 -13.95 -10.55 -14.32
N SER A 46 -14.11 -11.53 -13.48
CA SER A 46 -15.26 -11.57 -12.58
C SER A 46 -15.31 -10.28 -11.76
N ASN A 47 -16.47 -9.88 -11.26
CA ASN A 47 -16.56 -8.71 -10.37
C ASN A 47 -15.62 -8.86 -9.18
N GLU A 48 -15.45 -10.07 -8.68
CA GLU A 48 -14.56 -10.43 -7.58
C GLU A 48 -13.11 -10.14 -7.92
N ASP A 49 -12.63 -10.57 -9.10
CA ASP A 49 -11.25 -10.36 -9.54
C ASP A 49 -10.97 -8.88 -9.82
N LEU A 50 -11.94 -8.18 -10.40
CA LEU A 50 -11.85 -6.74 -10.65
C LEU A 50 -11.70 -5.97 -9.33
N TRP A 51 -12.53 -6.27 -8.33
CA TRP A 51 -12.44 -5.62 -7.03
C TRP A 51 -11.20 -6.05 -6.23
N TYR A 52 -10.77 -7.31 -6.38
CA TYR A 52 -9.49 -7.76 -5.83
C TYR A 52 -8.32 -6.90 -6.32
N GLN A 53 -8.27 -6.62 -7.62
CA GLN A 53 -7.24 -5.74 -8.20
C GLN A 53 -7.41 -4.28 -7.76
N ARG A 54 -8.63 -3.72 -7.81
CA ARG A 54 -8.94 -2.34 -7.38
C ARG A 54 -8.62 -2.08 -5.93
N MET A 55 -8.77 -3.08 -5.07
CA MET A 55 -8.47 -3.01 -3.64
C MET A 55 -7.03 -3.45 -3.31
N GLY A 56 -6.12 -3.31 -4.27
CA GLY A 56 -4.69 -3.52 -4.08
C GLY A 56 -4.29 -4.93 -3.71
N HIS A 57 -4.98 -5.92 -4.28
CA HIS A 57 -4.78 -7.35 -4.02
C HIS A 57 -4.97 -7.74 -2.54
N ALA A 58 -5.86 -7.04 -1.83
CA ALA A 58 -6.28 -7.40 -0.49
C ALA A 58 -6.89 -8.81 -0.47
N SER A 59 -6.76 -9.54 0.65
CA SER A 59 -7.27 -10.91 0.68
C SER A 59 -8.79 -10.96 0.46
N TYR A 60 -9.26 -11.96 -0.28
CA TYR A 60 -10.67 -12.16 -0.56
C TYR A 60 -11.55 -12.21 0.70
N LYS A 61 -11.01 -12.76 1.81
CA LYS A 61 -11.70 -12.77 3.10
C LYS A 61 -12.06 -11.35 3.57
N TYR A 62 -11.12 -10.40 3.46
CA TYR A 62 -11.37 -9.00 3.84
C TYR A 62 -12.29 -8.29 2.86
N LEU A 63 -12.16 -8.56 1.56
CA LEU A 63 -13.07 -8.00 0.54
C LEU A 63 -14.52 -8.45 0.80
N SER A 64 -14.73 -9.70 1.17
CA SER A 64 -16.05 -10.23 1.55
C SER A 64 -16.62 -9.51 2.77
N ILE A 65 -15.79 -9.26 3.80
CA ILE A 65 -16.21 -8.51 5.00
C ILE A 65 -16.59 -7.07 4.65
N VAL A 66 -15.74 -6.36 3.90
CA VAL A 66 -15.97 -4.97 3.48
C VAL A 66 -17.23 -4.84 2.61
N SER A 67 -17.45 -5.81 1.70
CA SER A 67 -18.65 -5.87 0.85
C SER A 67 -19.92 -6.14 1.68
N LYS A 68 -19.83 -7.03 2.68
CA LYS A 68 -20.96 -7.36 3.56
C LYS A 68 -21.38 -6.20 4.46
N HIS A 69 -20.42 -5.46 4.99
CA HIS A 69 -20.66 -4.34 5.90
C HIS A 69 -20.78 -2.98 5.19
N GLU A 70 -20.76 -2.96 3.85
CA GLU A 70 -20.84 -1.75 3.03
C GLU A 70 -19.84 -0.64 3.47
N SER A 71 -18.73 -1.06 4.06
CA SER A 71 -17.71 -0.16 4.65
C SER A 71 -17.01 0.75 3.61
N VAL A 72 -17.14 0.44 2.33
CA VAL A 72 -16.62 1.23 1.21
C VAL A 72 -17.72 1.45 0.19
N SER A 73 -18.03 2.71 -0.08
CA SER A 73 -19.05 3.09 -1.05
C SER A 73 -18.71 2.57 -2.46
N GLY A 74 -19.70 1.99 -3.14
CA GLY A 74 -19.58 1.52 -4.51
C GLY A 74 -19.03 0.11 -4.69
N ILE A 75 -18.71 -0.62 -3.62
CA ILE A 75 -18.42 -2.05 -3.72
C ILE A 75 -19.72 -2.83 -3.85
N PRO A 76 -19.91 -3.64 -4.91
CA PRO A 76 -21.08 -4.50 -5.02
C PRO A 76 -21.04 -5.63 -3.99
N LYS A 77 -22.18 -6.29 -3.75
CA LYS A 77 -22.18 -7.52 -2.97
C LYS A 77 -21.40 -8.58 -3.73
N LEU A 78 -20.25 -8.95 -3.18
CA LEU A 78 -19.36 -9.94 -3.76
C LEU A 78 -19.82 -11.34 -3.31
N SER A 79 -20.03 -12.23 -4.25
CA SER A 79 -20.39 -13.61 -4.01
C SER A 79 -19.17 -14.40 -3.51
N ARG A 80 -19.37 -15.70 -3.24
CA ARG A 80 -18.32 -16.58 -2.70
C ARG A 80 -17.12 -16.63 -3.64
N MET A 81 -15.97 -16.13 -3.16
CA MET A 81 -14.75 -16.05 -3.94
C MET A 81 -14.09 -17.40 -4.08
N SER A 82 -13.70 -17.76 -5.30
CA SER A 82 -12.95 -18.96 -5.60
C SER A 82 -11.54 -18.90 -5.01
N ASN A 83 -10.96 -20.06 -4.67
CA ASN A 83 -9.56 -20.19 -4.26
C ASN A 83 -8.60 -19.99 -5.45
N VAL A 84 -8.80 -18.94 -6.24
CA VAL A 84 -7.94 -18.65 -7.39
C VAL A 84 -6.60 -18.14 -6.91
N VAL A 85 -5.56 -18.84 -7.29
CA VAL A 85 -4.17 -18.42 -7.06
C VAL A 85 -3.80 -17.36 -8.09
N TYR A 86 -3.69 -16.11 -7.63
CA TYR A 86 -3.31 -15.01 -8.49
C TYR A 86 -1.77 -14.96 -8.65
N GLY A 87 -1.27 -15.24 -9.86
CA GLY A 87 0.17 -15.38 -10.14
C GLY A 87 1.04 -14.21 -9.65
N PRO A 88 0.73 -12.94 -9.95
CA PRO A 88 1.46 -11.78 -9.43
C PRO A 88 1.53 -11.72 -7.90
N CYS A 89 0.49 -12.20 -7.19
CA CYS A 89 0.50 -12.27 -5.74
C CYS A 89 1.44 -13.34 -5.21
N GLN A 90 1.55 -14.49 -5.90
CA GLN A 90 2.51 -15.52 -5.52
C GLN A 90 3.95 -15.02 -5.65
N LEU A 91 4.25 -14.31 -6.72
CA LEU A 91 5.57 -13.70 -6.91
C LEU A 91 5.85 -12.56 -5.92
N GLY A 92 4.82 -11.76 -5.58
CA GLY A 92 4.93 -10.60 -4.70
C GLY A 92 4.88 -10.93 -3.20
N LYS A 93 4.18 -12.01 -2.81
CA LYS A 93 3.86 -12.34 -1.41
C LYS A 93 4.65 -13.54 -0.85
N GLN A 94 5.89 -13.74 -1.27
CA GLN A 94 6.74 -14.78 -0.69
C GLN A 94 7.10 -14.45 0.76
N THR A 95 6.72 -15.32 1.71
CA THR A 95 6.91 -15.10 3.16
C THR A 95 7.80 -16.15 3.81
N LYS A 96 8.59 -15.73 4.83
CA LYS A 96 9.25 -16.63 5.79
C LYS A 96 8.28 -17.10 6.88
N ALA A 97 8.62 -18.20 7.58
CA ALA A 97 7.80 -18.83 8.61
C ALA A 97 7.44 -17.88 9.78
N LYS A 98 6.31 -18.19 10.46
CA LYS A 98 5.78 -17.42 11.59
C LYS A 98 6.64 -17.58 12.85
N HIS A 99 6.87 -16.48 13.58
CA HIS A 99 7.34 -16.50 14.97
C HIS A 99 6.15 -16.40 15.94
N LEU A 100 6.31 -17.03 17.14
CA LEU A 100 5.31 -16.98 18.23
C LEU A 100 5.20 -15.55 18.78
N GLY A 101 3.99 -15.08 19.04
CA GLY A 101 3.72 -13.72 19.51
C GLY A 101 3.88 -13.59 21.04
N THR A 102 4.51 -12.51 21.49
CA THR A 102 4.48 -12.06 22.90
C THR A 102 3.26 -11.19 23.15
N GLN A 103 2.65 -11.30 24.34
CA GLN A 103 1.59 -10.41 24.80
C GLN A 103 2.16 -9.02 25.04
N THR A 104 1.81 -8.07 24.18
CA THR A 104 2.01 -6.64 24.41
C THR A 104 0.75 -6.08 25.04
N SER A 105 0.91 -5.16 26.02
CA SER A 105 -0.19 -4.40 26.61
C SER A 105 -1.08 -3.82 25.50
N ALA A 106 -2.37 -4.14 25.53
CA ALA A 106 -3.32 -3.65 24.55
C ALA A 106 -3.55 -2.15 24.76
N THR A 107 -3.54 -1.40 23.67
CA THR A 107 -3.93 0.02 23.68
C THR A 107 -5.45 0.16 23.77
N SER A 108 -5.92 1.21 24.45
CA SER A 108 -7.33 1.45 24.74
C SER A 108 -7.97 2.50 23.85
N ARG A 109 -7.16 3.35 23.21
CA ARG A 109 -7.63 4.46 22.36
C ARG A 109 -6.72 4.74 21.17
N PRO A 110 -7.22 5.43 20.12
CA PRO A 110 -6.37 5.92 19.04
C PRO A 110 -5.27 6.86 19.54
N LEU A 111 -4.14 6.83 18.88
CA LEU A 111 -2.93 7.63 19.14
C LEU A 111 -2.28 7.39 20.52
N GLU A 112 -2.69 6.37 21.27
CA GLU A 112 -2.01 5.99 22.52
C GLU A 112 -0.58 5.48 22.25
N LEU A 113 -0.38 4.68 21.22
CA LEU A 113 0.92 4.15 20.82
C LEU A 113 1.07 4.17 19.30
N LEU A 114 2.12 4.82 18.81
CA LEU A 114 2.54 4.79 17.40
C LEU A 114 3.79 3.93 17.23
N HIS A 115 3.74 2.96 16.32
CA HIS A 115 4.89 2.18 15.90
C HIS A 115 5.54 2.82 14.68
N LEU A 116 6.86 3.00 14.73
CA LEU A 116 7.66 3.56 13.64
C LEU A 116 8.61 2.52 13.07
N ASP A 117 8.81 2.55 11.76
CA ASP A 117 9.86 1.79 11.09
C ASP A 117 10.28 2.49 9.78
N LEU A 118 11.52 2.26 9.38
CA LEU A 118 12.11 2.87 8.19
C LEU A 118 12.73 1.82 7.28
N MET A 119 12.16 1.68 6.09
CA MET A 119 12.62 0.76 5.07
C MET A 119 13.47 1.45 4.00
N GLY A 120 14.50 0.78 3.53
CA GLY A 120 15.36 1.24 2.43
C GLY A 120 16.85 1.19 2.75
N PRO A 121 17.71 1.66 1.85
CA PRO A 121 17.37 2.35 0.59
C PRO A 121 16.86 1.39 -0.50
N THR A 122 15.85 1.82 -1.26
CA THR A 122 15.42 1.11 -2.45
C THR A 122 16.47 1.20 -3.56
N ARG A 123 16.58 0.14 -4.39
CA ARG A 123 17.54 0.13 -5.53
C ARG A 123 17.22 1.24 -6.54
N THR A 124 15.96 1.41 -6.88
CA THR A 124 15.48 2.42 -7.82
C THR A 124 14.92 3.60 -7.05
N LYS A 125 15.29 4.84 -7.43
CA LYS A 125 14.65 6.04 -6.89
C LYS A 125 13.19 6.10 -7.34
N SER A 126 12.28 6.58 -6.48
CA SER A 126 10.92 6.88 -6.90
C SER A 126 10.88 8.02 -7.91
N LEU A 127 9.74 8.26 -8.54
CA LEU A 127 9.54 9.38 -9.47
C LEU A 127 9.92 10.73 -8.82
N GLY A 128 9.63 10.91 -7.53
CA GLY A 128 10.02 12.08 -6.74
C GLY A 128 11.46 12.03 -6.16
N GLY A 129 12.32 11.11 -6.60
CA GLY A 129 13.72 10.98 -6.17
C GLY A 129 13.89 10.42 -4.75
N LYS A 130 12.86 9.80 -4.17
CA LYS A 130 12.88 9.21 -2.82
C LYS A 130 13.51 7.81 -2.87
N ARG A 131 14.09 7.37 -1.73
CA ARG A 131 14.75 6.06 -1.59
C ARG A 131 14.34 5.31 -0.33
N TYR A 132 13.66 5.95 0.59
CA TYR A 132 13.24 5.37 1.87
C TYR A 132 11.74 5.52 2.06
N ILE A 133 11.16 4.58 2.80
CA ILE A 133 9.76 4.56 3.19
C ILE A 133 9.72 4.54 4.70
N MET A 134 9.23 5.60 5.31
CA MET A 134 8.90 5.61 6.73
C MET A 134 7.43 5.18 6.90
N VAL A 135 7.20 4.22 7.75
CA VAL A 135 5.88 3.69 8.06
C VAL A 135 5.56 3.96 9.52
N VAL A 136 4.40 4.52 9.75
CA VAL A 136 3.85 4.81 11.09
C VAL A 136 2.53 4.05 11.20
N VAL A 137 2.35 3.30 12.28
CA VAL A 137 1.15 2.50 12.52
C VAL A 137 0.59 2.83 13.90
N ASP A 138 -0.66 3.24 13.97
CA ASP A 138 -1.39 3.36 15.23
C ASP A 138 -1.73 1.96 15.77
N ASP A 139 -1.35 1.68 17.00
CA ASP A 139 -1.52 0.34 17.57
C ASP A 139 -3.00 -0.03 17.75
N PHE A 140 -3.84 0.92 18.15
CA PHE A 140 -5.26 0.67 18.40
C PHE A 140 -6.05 0.45 17.11
N THR A 141 -6.02 1.41 16.18
CA THR A 141 -6.83 1.36 14.95
C THR A 141 -6.17 0.57 13.83
N ARG A 142 -4.88 0.33 13.91
CA ARG A 142 -4.03 -0.20 12.81
C ARG A 142 -3.97 0.73 11.59
N TYR A 143 -4.46 1.97 11.74
CA TYR A 143 -4.32 2.98 10.70
C TYR A 143 -2.84 3.24 10.43
N THR A 144 -2.50 3.41 9.17
CA THR A 144 -1.10 3.48 8.74
C THR A 144 -0.87 4.74 7.92
N TRP A 145 0.25 5.40 8.19
CA TRP A 145 0.77 6.48 7.36
C TRP A 145 2.08 6.03 6.74
N VAL A 146 2.30 6.42 5.49
CA VAL A 146 3.57 6.23 4.79
C VAL A 146 4.13 7.57 4.36
N ILE A 147 5.42 7.75 4.55
CA ILE A 147 6.14 8.97 4.18
C ILE A 147 7.38 8.57 3.38
N LEU A 148 7.48 9.08 2.15
CA LEU A 148 8.62 8.81 1.29
C LEU A 148 9.73 9.80 1.54
N LEU A 149 10.95 9.32 1.85
CA LEU A 149 12.10 10.14 2.22
C LEU A 149 13.24 10.01 1.21
N ARG A 150 14.01 11.10 1.04
CA ARG A 150 15.27 11.08 0.27
C ARG A 150 16.42 10.51 1.08
N SER A 151 16.47 10.86 2.37
CA SER A 151 17.49 10.44 3.33
C SER A 151 16.83 10.02 4.64
N LYS A 152 17.45 9.08 5.36
CA LYS A 152 17.07 8.67 6.71
C LYS A 152 17.08 9.84 7.69
N SER A 153 18.04 10.75 7.55
CA SER A 153 18.18 11.94 8.40
C SER A 153 16.98 12.89 8.39
N ASN A 154 16.08 12.75 7.40
CA ASN A 154 14.87 13.56 7.34
C ASN A 154 13.71 12.97 8.17
N ALA A 155 13.83 11.74 8.69
CA ALA A 155 12.78 11.07 9.42
C ALA A 155 12.30 11.85 10.65
N PRO A 156 13.18 12.36 11.55
CA PRO A 156 12.77 13.07 12.76
C PRO A 156 11.82 14.23 12.49
N LYS A 157 12.17 15.08 11.53
CA LYS A 157 11.36 16.24 11.16
C LYS A 157 9.98 15.86 10.62
N HIS A 158 9.91 14.79 9.84
CA HIS A 158 8.64 14.29 9.32
C HIS A 158 7.77 13.66 10.40
N ILE A 159 8.38 13.02 11.41
CA ILE A 159 7.67 12.50 12.59
C ILE A 159 7.06 13.65 13.38
N GLU A 160 7.83 14.67 13.70
CA GLU A 160 7.34 15.86 14.40
C GLU A 160 6.13 16.47 13.68
N VAL A 161 6.23 16.73 12.37
CA VAL A 161 5.14 17.29 11.57
C VAL A 161 3.91 16.37 11.59
N LEU A 162 4.10 15.04 11.44
CA LEU A 162 3.00 14.09 11.47
C LEU A 162 2.32 14.08 12.84
N CYS A 163 3.08 13.94 13.93
CA CYS A 163 2.54 13.88 15.29
C CYS A 163 1.76 15.16 15.63
N THR A 164 2.32 16.33 15.35
CA THR A 164 1.65 17.62 15.57
C THR A 164 0.33 17.70 14.81
N ARG A 165 0.34 17.31 13.51
CA ARG A 165 -0.87 17.30 12.70
C ARG A 165 -1.93 16.35 13.27
N LEU A 166 -1.55 15.13 13.64
CA LEU A 166 -2.49 14.12 14.16
C LEU A 166 -3.12 14.56 15.48
N GLN A 167 -2.33 15.12 16.39
CA GLN A 167 -2.84 15.65 17.66
C GLN A 167 -3.85 16.78 17.41
N ASN A 168 -3.57 17.68 16.48
CA ASN A 168 -4.48 18.78 16.13
C ASN A 168 -5.74 18.28 15.43
N GLU A 169 -5.64 17.38 14.46
CA GLU A 169 -6.79 16.84 13.71
C GLU A 169 -7.74 16.03 14.57
N LYS A 170 -7.21 15.29 15.54
CA LYS A 170 -7.99 14.39 16.38
C LYS A 170 -8.32 14.95 17.77
N SER A 171 -7.71 16.07 18.14
CA SER A 171 -7.77 16.63 19.49
C SER A 171 -7.39 15.61 20.59
N LEU A 172 -6.50 14.68 20.24
CA LEU A 172 -5.98 13.62 21.11
C LEU A 172 -4.47 13.77 21.25
N LYS A 173 -3.94 13.48 22.44
CA LYS A 173 -2.50 13.41 22.66
C LYS A 173 -1.95 12.04 22.28
N ILE A 174 -0.73 12.03 21.74
CA ILE A 174 0.06 10.83 21.56
C ILE A 174 0.80 10.58 22.87
N ASP A 175 0.65 9.37 23.43
CA ASP A 175 1.31 9.06 24.70
C ASP A 175 2.70 8.47 24.45
N ARG A 176 2.81 7.55 23.47
CA ARG A 176 4.03 6.78 23.26
C ARG A 176 4.36 6.62 21.78
N ILE A 177 5.66 6.61 21.47
CA ILE A 177 6.21 6.26 20.16
C ILE A 177 7.18 5.12 20.36
N ARG A 178 7.03 4.05 19.56
CA ARG A 178 7.91 2.89 19.59
C ARG A 178 8.61 2.68 18.25
N SER A 179 9.94 2.52 18.30
CA SER A 179 10.79 2.26 17.13
C SER A 179 11.87 1.23 17.45
N ASP A 180 12.69 0.90 16.47
CA ASP A 180 13.98 0.26 16.69
C ASP A 180 15.04 1.28 17.19
N HIS A 181 16.27 0.80 17.51
CA HIS A 181 17.42 1.61 17.90
C HIS A 181 18.14 2.28 16.70
N GLY A 182 17.44 2.53 15.60
CA GLY A 182 18.01 3.22 14.45
C GLY A 182 18.39 4.66 14.80
N LYS A 183 19.58 5.11 14.36
CA LYS A 183 20.05 6.50 14.56
C LYS A 183 19.08 7.55 14.02
N GLU A 184 18.21 7.17 13.10
CA GLU A 184 17.12 8.00 12.60
C GLU A 184 16.03 8.29 13.63
N PHE A 185 15.91 7.44 14.67
CA PHE A 185 14.93 7.58 15.75
C PHE A 185 15.61 7.89 17.08
N GLU A 186 16.80 7.33 17.33
CA GLU A 186 17.59 7.54 18.54
C GLU A 186 18.60 8.68 18.31
N ASN A 187 18.17 9.92 18.50
CA ASN A 187 18.99 11.12 18.35
C ASN A 187 18.44 12.29 19.18
N SER A 188 19.27 13.31 19.41
CA SER A 188 18.95 14.47 20.26
C SER A 188 17.76 15.28 19.76
N TYR A 189 17.48 15.29 18.44
CA TYR A 189 16.33 15.99 17.89
C TYR A 189 15.03 15.30 18.31
N MET A 190 14.95 13.97 18.15
CA MET A 190 13.78 13.19 18.57
C MET A 190 13.57 13.25 20.08
N GLU A 191 14.63 13.13 20.85
CA GLU A 191 14.59 13.27 22.31
C GLU A 191 14.02 14.63 22.72
N SER A 192 14.55 15.73 22.18
CA SER A 192 14.07 17.09 22.45
C SER A 192 12.59 17.27 22.06
N PHE A 193 12.19 16.73 20.92
CA PHE A 193 10.79 16.74 20.47
C PHE A 193 9.89 15.99 21.45
N CYS A 194 10.27 14.78 21.83
CA CYS A 194 9.49 13.94 22.76
C CYS A 194 9.35 14.60 24.14
N ILE A 195 10.43 15.15 24.69
CA ILE A 195 10.40 15.91 25.96
C ILE A 195 9.46 17.11 25.86
N LYS A 196 9.58 17.91 24.80
CA LYS A 196 8.77 19.12 24.60
C LYS A 196 7.27 18.81 24.48
N THR A 197 6.93 17.68 23.88
CA THR A 197 5.52 17.30 23.63
C THR A 197 4.94 16.37 24.69
N GLY A 198 5.76 15.87 25.62
CA GLY A 198 5.36 14.90 26.65
C GLY A 198 5.11 13.49 26.09
N ILE A 199 5.68 13.17 24.92
CA ILE A 199 5.58 11.85 24.30
C ILE A 199 6.67 10.95 24.87
N SER A 200 6.32 9.75 25.34
CA SER A 200 7.29 8.74 25.78
C SER A 200 7.90 8.02 24.57
N GLN A 201 9.22 7.99 24.48
CA GLN A 201 9.93 7.24 23.45
C GLN A 201 10.32 5.86 23.98
N GLU A 202 9.90 4.81 23.28
CA GLU A 202 10.18 3.42 23.60
C GLU A 202 10.99 2.78 22.46
N PHE A 203 12.00 2.00 22.81
CA PHE A 203 12.78 1.24 21.85
C PHE A 203 12.50 -0.26 21.98
N SER A 204 12.40 -0.96 20.85
CA SER A 204 12.28 -2.41 20.84
C SER A 204 13.61 -3.05 21.29
N THR A 205 13.55 -3.95 22.25
CA THR A 205 14.76 -4.63 22.75
C THR A 205 15.37 -5.53 21.66
N PRO A 206 16.69 -5.57 21.50
CA PRO A 206 17.38 -6.39 20.47
C PRO A 206 17.03 -7.89 20.55
N ILE A 207 16.67 -8.37 21.74
CA ILE A 207 16.38 -9.80 22.01
C ILE A 207 14.89 -10.13 21.77
N THR A 208 14.01 -9.12 21.67
CA THR A 208 12.57 -9.29 21.42
C THR A 208 12.09 -8.43 20.25
N PRO A 209 12.49 -8.76 19.01
CA PRO A 209 12.03 -8.03 17.80
C PRO A 209 10.50 -8.06 17.66
N GLN A 210 9.82 -8.91 18.41
CA GLN A 210 8.38 -9.04 18.49
C GLN A 210 7.66 -7.77 18.97
N GLN A 211 8.33 -6.90 19.73
CA GLN A 211 7.75 -5.63 20.21
C GLN A 211 7.49 -4.64 19.06
N ASN A 212 8.26 -4.71 17.96
CA ASN A 212 8.01 -3.92 16.74
C ASN A 212 7.27 -4.71 15.65
N GLY A 213 6.82 -5.93 15.97
CA GLY A 213 6.17 -6.86 15.03
C GLY A 213 4.87 -6.33 14.40
N VAL A 214 4.28 -5.27 14.96
CA VAL A 214 3.09 -4.61 14.39
C VAL A 214 3.48 -3.90 13.09
N VAL A 215 4.45 -2.99 13.16
CA VAL A 215 4.90 -2.22 11.99
C VAL A 215 5.67 -3.09 11.00
N GLU A 216 6.46 -4.05 11.47
CA GLU A 216 7.18 -4.99 10.58
C GLU A 216 6.22 -5.82 9.72
N ARG A 217 5.15 -6.37 10.32
CA ARG A 217 4.09 -7.07 9.57
C ARG A 217 3.40 -6.15 8.58
N LYS A 218 3.10 -4.91 8.99
CA LYS A 218 2.48 -3.92 8.11
C LYS A 218 3.39 -3.57 6.94
N ASN A 219 4.67 -3.37 7.20
CA ASN A 219 5.70 -3.13 6.18
C ASN A 219 5.78 -4.25 5.15
N ARG A 220 5.75 -5.50 5.61
CA ARG A 220 5.72 -6.66 4.73
C ARG A 220 4.49 -6.64 3.82
N VAL A 221 3.30 -6.45 4.39
CA VAL A 221 2.04 -6.40 3.63
C VAL A 221 2.08 -5.27 2.59
N ILE A 222 2.50 -4.06 2.97
CA ILE A 222 2.60 -2.92 2.06
C ILE A 222 3.55 -3.23 0.90
N GLN A 223 4.73 -3.81 1.19
CA GLN A 223 5.70 -4.17 0.15
C GLN A 223 5.18 -5.26 -0.80
N GLU A 224 4.53 -6.29 -0.26
CA GLU A 224 3.97 -7.40 -1.05
C GLU A 224 2.88 -6.90 -2.00
N MET A 225 1.96 -6.09 -1.48
CA MET A 225 0.88 -5.50 -2.28
C MET A 225 1.42 -4.52 -3.33
N ALA A 226 2.36 -3.64 -2.98
CA ALA A 226 2.99 -2.72 -3.92
C ALA A 226 3.74 -3.47 -5.03
N ARG A 227 4.49 -4.54 -4.69
CA ARG A 227 5.14 -5.39 -5.71
C ARG A 227 4.11 -6.08 -6.61
N ALA A 228 3.02 -6.61 -6.05
CA ALA A 228 1.96 -7.23 -6.84
C ALA A 228 1.34 -6.24 -7.83
N MET A 229 1.09 -4.98 -7.41
CA MET A 229 0.59 -3.92 -8.29
C MET A 229 1.54 -3.61 -9.44
N LEU A 230 2.85 -3.48 -9.15
CA LEU A 230 3.86 -3.19 -10.17
C LEU A 230 4.02 -4.33 -11.17
N HIS A 231 4.00 -5.59 -10.69
CA HIS A 231 4.14 -6.76 -11.56
C HIS A 231 2.90 -7.04 -12.42
N ASN A 232 1.70 -6.76 -11.90
CA ASN A 232 0.45 -7.06 -12.61
C ASN A 232 0.32 -6.30 -13.95
N LYS A 233 0.86 -5.09 -14.04
CA LYS A 233 0.69 -4.19 -15.20
C LYS A 233 2.02 -3.85 -15.88
N ASP A 234 3.10 -4.56 -15.55
CA ASP A 234 4.46 -4.26 -16.02
C ASP A 234 4.80 -2.75 -15.88
N VAL A 235 4.43 -2.20 -14.72
CA VAL A 235 4.59 -0.79 -14.43
C VAL A 235 6.05 -0.46 -14.15
N ALA A 236 6.50 0.70 -14.62
CA ALA A 236 7.87 1.17 -14.43
C ALA A 236 8.26 1.17 -12.94
N ARG A 237 9.44 0.60 -12.62
CA ARG A 237 9.90 0.39 -11.24
C ARG A 237 10.03 1.67 -10.42
N ASN A 238 10.23 2.83 -11.04
CA ASN A 238 10.31 4.12 -10.35
C ASN A 238 8.96 4.61 -9.80
N LEU A 239 7.85 3.95 -10.16
CA LEU A 239 6.50 4.19 -9.60
C LEU A 239 6.23 3.40 -8.32
N TRP A 240 7.26 2.80 -7.71
CA TRP A 240 7.09 2.06 -6.45
C TRP A 240 6.55 2.95 -5.31
N GLY A 241 6.87 4.24 -5.30
CA GLY A 241 6.38 5.18 -4.29
C GLY A 241 4.87 5.37 -4.36
N GLU A 242 4.34 5.50 -5.56
CA GLU A 242 2.91 5.61 -5.85
C GLU A 242 2.20 4.30 -5.51
N ALA A 243 2.80 3.15 -5.83
CA ALA A 243 2.26 1.85 -5.47
C ALA A 243 2.18 1.67 -3.94
N VAL A 244 3.19 2.11 -3.19
CA VAL A 244 3.21 2.09 -1.72
C VAL A 244 2.12 3.00 -1.13
N ASN A 245 1.99 4.23 -1.64
CA ASN A 245 0.93 5.15 -1.21
C ASN A 245 -0.46 4.58 -1.49
N THR A 246 -0.68 4.04 -2.69
CA THR A 246 -1.95 3.41 -3.08
C THR A 246 -2.26 2.21 -2.17
N THR A 247 -1.27 1.36 -1.90
CA THR A 247 -1.43 0.22 -1.00
C THR A 247 -1.80 0.65 0.42
N CYS A 248 -1.13 1.67 0.94
CA CYS A 248 -1.42 2.21 2.26
C CYS A 248 -2.85 2.78 2.33
N HIS A 249 -3.22 3.61 1.35
CA HIS A 249 -4.55 4.20 1.24
C HIS A 249 -5.65 3.13 1.15
N THR A 250 -5.44 2.11 0.32
CA THR A 250 -6.39 1.00 0.16
C THR A 250 -6.42 0.14 1.43
N GLY A 251 -5.25 -0.17 2.00
CA GLY A 251 -5.12 -0.97 3.20
C GLY A 251 -5.83 -0.35 4.41
N ASN A 252 -5.76 0.96 4.56
CA ASN A 252 -6.48 1.68 5.61
C ASN A 252 -8.01 1.60 5.46
N ARG A 253 -8.54 1.32 4.27
CA ARG A 253 -9.97 1.16 4.02
C ARG A 253 -10.45 -0.28 4.12
N VAL A 254 -9.59 -1.22 3.75
CA VAL A 254 -9.96 -2.65 3.72
C VAL A 254 -9.70 -3.34 5.05
N TYR A 255 -8.63 -2.93 5.76
CA TYR A 255 -8.17 -3.59 6.98
C TYR A 255 -8.55 -2.86 8.26
N PHE A 256 -9.53 -1.95 8.23
CA PHE A 256 -10.07 -1.40 9.46
C PHE A 256 -10.57 -2.55 10.35
N ARG A 257 -10.11 -2.56 11.62
CA ARG A 257 -10.86 -3.28 12.64
C ARG A 257 -12.23 -2.60 12.73
N PRO A 258 -13.34 -3.34 12.62
CA PRO A 258 -14.63 -2.77 13.00
C PRO A 258 -14.47 -2.21 14.43
N TYR A 259 -14.82 -0.97 14.61
CA TYR A 259 -14.98 -0.41 15.95
C TYR A 259 -15.98 -1.32 16.63
N GLN A 260 -15.56 -2.10 17.62
CA GLN A 260 -16.49 -2.77 18.50
C GLN A 260 -17.10 -1.65 19.36
N GLU A 261 -18.33 -1.27 19.02
CA GLU A 261 -19.21 -0.46 19.87
C GLU A 261 -19.72 -1.29 21.07
N ASP A 262 -18.85 -2.05 21.70
CA ASP A 262 -19.22 -2.81 22.88
C ASP A 262 -18.31 -2.40 24.02
N SER A 263 -18.69 -1.32 24.67
CA SER A 263 -18.60 -1.13 26.14
C SER A 263 -18.99 0.30 26.52
N ILE A 264 -20.27 0.53 26.63
CA ILE A 264 -20.82 1.47 27.60
C ILE A 264 -21.47 0.64 28.67
#